data_1989d3f92928dfb57f76f779c3f4d8a7
#
_entry.id   1989d3f92928dfb57f76f779c3f4d8a7
#
_cell.length_a   1.000
_cell.length_b   1.000
_cell.length_c   1.000
_cell.angle_alpha   90.00
_cell.angle_beta   90.00
_cell.angle_gamma   90.00
#
_symmetry.space_group_name_H-M   'P 1'
#
loop_
_entity.id
_entity.type
_entity.pdbx_description
1 polymer ?
#
loop_
_entity_poly.entity_id
_entity_poly.type
_entity_poly.pdbx_seq_one_letter_code
_entity_poly.pdbx_strand_id
1 'polypeptide(L)'
;MEKVCVLGAGSTKYGKLAESLADITTQASVSAIKSAGVDPKDIKASYISNVFGVADKQVHIGPVLMSRLGIPDKPSLTIESACGSGSVSFREAYANIAAGFYDCLIATGVEKVTHTGTEWTTTYFAYCSDFFYEGQAGASFPGLFASMARAYLT
;
A
#
# COMPACT_ATOMS: atom_id res chain seq x y z
N MET A 1 -4.61 10.33 25.14
CA MET A 1 -4.16 10.11 23.76
C MET A 1 -3.53 11.40 23.26
N GLU A 2 -2.33 11.30 22.72
CA GLU A 2 -1.68 12.46 22.12
C GLU A 2 -2.39 12.88 20.82
N LYS A 3 -2.26 14.17 20.47
CA LYS A 3 -2.80 14.66 19.20
C LYS A 3 -1.89 14.18 18.07
N VAL A 4 -2.47 13.50 17.10
CA VAL A 4 -1.77 13.05 15.88
C VAL A 4 -2.09 14.00 14.75
N CYS A 5 -1.06 14.42 14.02
CA CYS A 5 -1.17 15.34 12.89
C CYS A 5 -0.63 14.69 11.61
N VAL A 6 -1.22 15.01 10.48
CA VAL A 6 -0.63 14.73 9.16
C VAL A 6 0.24 15.92 8.78
N LEU A 7 1.55 15.70 8.68
CA LEU A 7 2.53 16.76 8.42
C LEU A 7 2.67 17.05 6.92
N GLY A 8 2.51 16.04 6.07
CA GLY A 8 2.66 16.20 4.64
C GLY A 8 2.08 15.02 3.87
N ALA A 9 1.91 15.22 2.58
CA ALA A 9 1.41 14.20 1.67
C ALA A 9 2.17 14.26 0.33
N GLY A 10 2.24 13.11 -0.35
CA GLY A 10 2.90 12.99 -1.64
C GLY A 10 2.27 11.89 -2.47
N SER A 11 2.34 12.05 -3.78
CA SER A 11 1.78 11.13 -4.75
C SER A 11 2.60 11.16 -6.04
N THR A 12 2.55 10.10 -6.79
CA THR A 12 3.01 10.05 -8.18
C THR A 12 1.83 10.28 -9.14
N LYS A 13 2.11 10.40 -10.42
CA LYS A 13 1.07 10.27 -11.45
C LYS A 13 0.51 8.84 -11.42
N TYR A 14 -0.77 8.71 -11.75
CA TYR A 14 -1.44 7.43 -11.92
C TYR A 14 -1.43 7.03 -13.41
N GLY A 15 -1.29 5.74 -13.68
CA GLY A 15 -1.32 5.23 -15.04
C GLY A 15 -0.33 4.09 -15.27
N LYS A 16 -0.04 3.82 -16.54
CA LYS A 16 0.96 2.83 -16.95
C LYS A 16 2.35 3.47 -16.86
N LEU A 17 3.02 3.24 -15.74
CA LEU A 17 4.34 3.77 -15.45
C LEU A 17 5.43 2.77 -15.83
N ALA A 18 6.55 3.27 -16.37
CA ALA A 18 7.72 2.46 -16.70
C ALA A 18 8.59 2.14 -15.48
N GLU A 19 8.54 3.02 -14.48
CA GLU A 19 9.30 2.93 -13.25
C GLU A 19 8.96 1.66 -12.46
N SER A 20 9.92 1.12 -11.71
CA SER A 20 9.70 -0.02 -10.82
C SER A 20 8.78 0.35 -9.65
N LEU A 21 8.20 -0.67 -9.01
CA LEU A 21 7.43 -0.51 -7.77
C LEU A 21 8.21 0.29 -6.73
N ALA A 22 9.51 -0.01 -6.58
CA ALA A 22 10.38 0.67 -5.64
C ALA A 22 10.61 2.16 -6.00
N ASP A 23 10.71 2.49 -7.30
CA ASP A 23 10.88 3.88 -7.73
C ASP A 23 9.62 4.70 -7.47
N ILE A 24 8.45 4.15 -7.80
CA ILE A 24 7.15 4.79 -7.57
C ILE A 24 6.95 5.04 -6.08
N THR A 25 7.22 4.03 -5.24
CA THR A 25 7.12 4.15 -3.78
C THR A 25 8.04 5.24 -3.25
N THR A 26 9.29 5.25 -3.72
CA THR A 26 10.30 6.23 -3.30
C THR A 26 9.90 7.65 -3.71
N GLN A 27 9.43 7.85 -4.93
CA GLN A 27 8.99 9.17 -5.42
C GLN A 27 7.85 9.74 -4.59
N ALA A 28 6.81 8.94 -4.32
CA ALA A 28 5.68 9.37 -3.48
C ALA A 28 6.14 9.71 -2.06
N SER A 29 6.98 8.86 -1.47
CA SER A 29 7.50 9.05 -0.10
C SER A 29 8.39 10.28 0.02
N VAL A 30 9.30 10.50 -0.93
CA VAL A 30 10.14 11.71 -0.96
C VAL A 30 9.30 12.97 -1.14
N SER A 31 8.25 12.90 -1.97
CA SER A 31 7.30 14.02 -2.13
C SER A 31 6.59 14.34 -0.82
N ALA A 32 6.12 13.32 -0.09
CA ALA A 32 5.48 13.51 1.23
C ALA A 32 6.44 14.11 2.26
N ILE A 33 7.67 13.60 2.34
CA ILE A 33 8.71 14.09 3.25
C ILE A 33 9.06 15.57 2.97
N LYS A 34 9.20 15.92 1.69
CA LYS A 34 9.44 17.32 1.29
C LYS A 34 8.25 18.22 1.65
N SER A 35 7.03 17.74 1.42
CA SER A 35 5.81 18.46 1.79
C SER A 35 5.69 18.68 3.29
N ALA A 36 6.12 17.70 4.09
CA ALA A 36 6.14 17.77 5.55
C ALA A 36 7.25 18.69 6.11
N GLY A 37 8.33 18.93 5.34
CA GLY A 37 9.49 19.68 5.82
C GLY A 37 10.29 18.94 6.90
N VAL A 38 10.23 17.62 6.96
CA VAL A 38 10.93 16.79 7.94
C VAL A 38 12.22 16.20 7.37
N ASP A 39 13.21 15.94 8.22
CA ASP A 39 14.39 15.15 7.83
C ASP A 39 13.98 13.67 7.77
N PRO A 40 14.38 12.90 6.74
CA PRO A 40 14.17 11.46 6.72
C PRO A 40 14.60 10.74 8.00
N LYS A 41 15.64 11.20 8.68
CA LYS A 41 16.13 10.65 9.95
C LYS A 41 15.14 10.76 11.11
N ASP A 42 14.19 11.69 11.03
CA ASP A 42 13.15 11.85 12.04
C ASP A 42 12.07 10.78 11.91
N ILE A 43 11.96 10.13 10.76
CA ILE A 43 11.03 9.00 10.54
C ILE A 43 11.52 7.80 11.35
N LYS A 44 10.66 7.30 12.23
CA LYS A 44 10.99 6.21 13.16
C LYS A 44 10.59 4.83 12.63
N ALA A 45 9.59 4.76 11.76
CA ALA A 45 9.17 3.54 11.10
C ALA A 45 8.35 3.83 9.85
N SER A 46 8.14 2.80 9.01
CA SER A 46 7.23 2.87 7.86
C SER A 46 6.18 1.79 7.89
N TYR A 47 4.98 2.14 7.46
CA TYR A 47 3.89 1.22 7.17
C TYR A 47 3.57 1.29 5.68
N ILE A 48 3.81 0.18 4.97
CA ILE A 48 3.69 0.13 3.51
C ILE A 48 2.51 -0.76 3.14
N SER A 49 1.62 -0.22 2.34
CA SER A 49 0.51 -0.99 1.76
C SER A 49 0.89 -1.51 0.39
N ASN A 50 0.84 -2.81 0.23
CA ASN A 50 1.05 -3.47 -1.04
C ASN A 50 0.40 -4.85 -1.02
N VAL A 51 -0.26 -5.25 -2.10
CA VAL A 51 -0.89 -6.57 -2.26
C VAL A 51 -0.14 -7.41 -3.28
N PHE A 52 0.14 -6.85 -4.45
CA PHE A 52 0.65 -7.58 -5.61
C PHE A 52 2.12 -7.28 -5.93
N GLY A 53 2.93 -7.02 -4.93
CA GLY A 53 4.36 -6.76 -5.12
C GLY A 53 5.09 -7.87 -5.88
N VAL A 54 4.61 -9.11 -5.80
CA VAL A 54 5.13 -10.25 -6.57
C VAL A 54 4.99 -10.02 -8.08
N ALA A 55 3.96 -9.30 -8.54
CA ALA A 55 3.77 -8.99 -9.96
C ALA A 55 4.89 -8.10 -10.52
N ASP A 56 5.48 -7.24 -9.70
CA ASP A 56 6.66 -6.41 -10.03
C ASP A 56 7.96 -6.98 -9.44
N LYS A 57 7.95 -8.26 -9.03
CA LYS A 57 9.11 -8.97 -8.45
C LYS A 57 9.68 -8.31 -7.19
N GLN A 58 8.84 -7.62 -6.43
CA GLN A 58 9.23 -6.86 -5.24
C GLN A 58 8.25 -7.09 -4.10
N VAL A 59 8.57 -8.01 -3.19
CA VAL A 59 7.73 -8.29 -2.01
C VAL A 59 8.18 -7.55 -0.75
N HIS A 60 9.46 -7.28 -0.61
CA HIS A 60 10.03 -6.55 0.54
C HIS A 60 10.18 -5.06 0.26
N ILE A 61 9.10 -4.41 -0.14
CA ILE A 61 9.13 -3.00 -0.55
C ILE A 61 9.49 -2.04 0.60
N GLY A 62 9.09 -2.37 1.83
CA GLY A 62 9.35 -1.54 3.00
C GLY A 62 10.85 -1.35 3.29
N PRO A 63 11.64 -2.40 3.53
CA PRO A 63 13.08 -2.27 3.73
C PRO A 63 13.80 -1.62 2.54
N VAL A 64 13.32 -1.84 1.31
CA VAL A 64 13.87 -1.19 0.12
C VAL A 64 13.63 0.31 0.17
N LEU A 65 12.41 0.75 0.53
CA LEU A 65 12.12 2.17 0.72
C LEU A 65 13.01 2.80 1.79
N MET A 66 13.09 2.17 2.97
CA MET A 66 13.89 2.70 4.09
C MET A 66 15.37 2.84 3.72
N SER A 67 15.92 1.87 2.98
CA SER A 67 17.27 1.95 2.44
C SER A 67 17.45 3.12 1.46
N ARG A 68 16.49 3.34 0.56
CA ARG A 68 16.51 4.44 -0.41
C ARG A 68 16.34 5.82 0.24
N LEU A 69 15.67 5.88 1.38
CA LEU A 69 15.57 7.10 2.18
C LEU A 69 16.80 7.36 3.05
N GLY A 70 17.79 6.45 3.06
CA GLY A 70 19.01 6.56 3.86
C GLY A 70 18.84 6.23 5.34
N ILE A 71 17.79 5.49 5.70
CA ILE A 71 17.44 5.09 7.07
C ILE A 71 17.16 3.59 7.17
N PRO A 72 18.08 2.71 6.72
CA PRO A 72 17.85 1.27 6.64
C PRO A 72 17.71 0.57 8.01
N ASP A 73 18.09 1.24 9.08
CA ASP A 73 18.01 0.78 10.46
C ASP A 73 16.62 0.92 11.08
N LYS A 74 15.69 1.58 10.41
CA LYS A 74 14.34 1.79 10.92
C LYS A 74 13.39 0.66 10.54
N PRO A 75 12.50 0.25 11.46
CA PRO A 75 11.53 -0.81 11.19
C PRO A 75 10.57 -0.44 10.06
N SER A 76 10.18 -1.44 9.30
CA SER A 76 9.20 -1.32 8.21
C SER A 76 8.28 -2.52 8.22
N LEU A 77 6.97 -2.27 8.11
CA LEU A 77 5.94 -3.29 8.00
C LEU A 77 5.20 -3.16 6.68
N THR A 78 4.98 -4.29 6.02
CA THR A 78 4.05 -4.35 4.90
C THR A 78 2.68 -4.77 5.44
N ILE A 79 1.65 -4.03 5.05
CA ILE A 79 0.26 -4.24 5.47
C ILE A 79 -0.56 -4.60 4.25
N GLU A 80 -1.27 -5.71 4.36
CA GLU A 80 -2.18 -6.20 3.35
C GLU A 80 -3.58 -6.30 3.96
N SER A 81 -4.55 -5.74 3.28
CA SER A 81 -5.99 -5.81 3.55
C SER A 81 -6.75 -5.53 2.24
N ALA A 82 -6.32 -6.18 1.17
CA ALA A 82 -6.81 -5.98 -0.19
C ALA A 82 -6.96 -4.48 -0.53
N CYS A 83 -8.11 -4.06 -1.06
CA CYS A 83 -8.37 -2.66 -1.41
C CYS A 83 -8.35 -1.69 -0.21
N GLY A 84 -8.45 -2.19 1.01
CA GLY A 84 -8.40 -1.42 2.26
C GLY A 84 -6.99 -1.19 2.83
N SER A 85 -5.95 -1.78 2.24
CA SER A 85 -4.58 -1.78 2.78
C SER A 85 -4.07 -0.38 3.12
N GLY A 86 -4.32 0.62 2.27
CA GLY A 86 -3.90 2.00 2.50
C GLY A 86 -4.54 2.62 3.74
N SER A 87 -5.83 2.40 3.93
CA SER A 87 -6.55 2.88 5.12
C SER A 87 -6.06 2.19 6.39
N VAL A 88 -5.76 0.90 6.32
CA VAL A 88 -5.21 0.14 7.46
C VAL A 88 -3.81 0.64 7.81
N SER A 89 -2.91 0.86 6.83
CA SER A 89 -1.59 1.43 7.09
C SER A 89 -1.67 2.80 7.78
N PHE A 90 -2.57 3.66 7.31
CA PHE A 90 -2.78 4.97 7.91
C PHE A 90 -3.32 4.85 9.34
N ARG A 91 -4.29 3.95 9.56
CA ARG A 91 -4.83 3.68 10.89
C ARG A 91 -3.76 3.17 11.85
N GLU A 92 -2.91 2.25 11.41
CA GLU A 92 -1.82 1.70 12.24
C GLU A 92 -0.78 2.78 12.57
N ALA A 93 -0.42 3.64 11.61
CA ALA A 93 0.45 4.79 11.87
C ALA A 93 -0.17 5.73 12.93
N TYR A 94 -1.45 6.07 12.77
CA TYR A 94 -2.19 6.87 13.75
C TYR A 94 -2.18 6.23 15.14
N ALA A 95 -2.53 4.94 15.23
CA ALA A 95 -2.64 4.23 16.50
C ALA A 95 -1.31 4.18 17.26
N ASN A 96 -0.21 3.92 16.54
CA ASN A 96 1.12 3.82 17.15
C ASN A 96 1.66 5.19 17.62
N ILE A 97 1.37 6.27 16.90
CA ILE A 97 1.70 7.63 17.35
C ILE A 97 0.82 8.00 18.56
N ALA A 98 -0.48 7.77 18.49
CA ALA A 98 -1.42 8.07 19.58
C ALA A 98 -1.11 7.30 20.87
N ALA A 99 -0.52 6.11 20.74
CA ALA A 99 -0.07 5.28 21.87
C ALA A 99 1.33 5.69 22.39
N GLY A 100 2.02 6.62 21.74
CA GLY A 100 3.37 7.09 22.13
C GLY A 100 4.51 6.14 21.78
N PHE A 101 4.29 5.15 20.88
CA PHE A 101 5.37 4.28 20.45
C PHE A 101 6.33 4.97 19.49
N TYR A 102 5.85 5.94 18.72
CA TYR A 102 6.62 6.70 17.75
C TYR A 102 6.15 8.15 17.68
N ASP A 103 7.08 9.06 17.35
CA ASP A 103 6.79 10.49 17.18
C ASP A 103 6.51 10.86 15.72
N CYS A 104 7.13 10.15 14.78
CA CYS A 104 6.99 10.41 13.35
C CYS A 104 7.04 9.10 12.55
N LEU A 105 6.04 8.89 11.73
CA LEU A 105 5.91 7.70 10.87
C LEU A 105 5.60 8.11 9.44
N ILE A 106 5.94 7.23 8.49
CA ILE A 106 5.47 7.32 7.12
C ILE A 106 4.53 6.15 6.81
N ALA A 107 3.33 6.48 6.34
CA ALA A 107 2.39 5.50 5.77
C ALA A 107 2.35 5.71 4.25
N THR A 108 2.68 4.68 3.50
CA THR A 108 2.77 4.74 2.04
C THR A 108 2.04 3.56 1.44
N GLY A 109 1.35 3.78 0.32
CA GLY A 109 0.74 2.71 -0.47
C GLY A 109 1.26 2.70 -1.90
N VAL A 110 1.46 1.53 -2.46
CA VAL A 110 1.86 1.37 -3.85
C VAL A 110 1.27 0.10 -4.43
N GLU A 111 0.86 0.19 -5.68
CA GLU A 111 0.44 -0.98 -6.46
C GLU A 111 0.78 -0.78 -7.93
N LYS A 112 1.24 -1.85 -8.60
CA LYS A 112 1.62 -1.80 -9.99
C LYS A 112 1.29 -3.14 -10.66
N VAL A 113 0.17 -3.18 -11.40
CA VAL A 113 -0.28 -4.38 -12.13
C VAL A 113 -0.60 -4.11 -13.59
N THR A 114 -0.48 -2.86 -14.05
CA THR A 114 -0.83 -2.47 -15.43
C THR A 114 0.05 -3.11 -16.51
N HIS A 115 1.21 -3.64 -16.15
CA HIS A 115 2.16 -4.29 -17.05
C HIS A 115 1.91 -5.79 -17.21
N THR A 116 1.07 -6.41 -16.37
CA THR A 116 0.84 -7.85 -16.36
C THR A 116 -0.21 -8.31 -17.37
N GLY A 117 -1.01 -7.39 -17.92
CA GLY A 117 -2.14 -7.70 -18.81
C GLY A 117 -3.42 -8.08 -18.04
N THR A 118 -4.54 -8.05 -18.74
CA THR A 118 -5.87 -8.20 -18.13
C THR A 118 -6.07 -9.58 -17.49
N GLU A 119 -5.59 -10.63 -18.14
CA GLU A 119 -5.74 -12.00 -17.63
C GLU A 119 -5.06 -12.19 -16.28
N TRP A 120 -3.78 -11.83 -16.19
CA TRP A 120 -3.02 -11.90 -14.94
C TRP A 120 -3.59 -10.98 -13.86
N THR A 121 -3.99 -9.78 -14.24
CA THR A 121 -4.61 -8.83 -13.30
C THR A 121 -5.90 -9.40 -12.72
N THR A 122 -6.75 -10.00 -13.55
CA THR A 122 -7.99 -10.65 -13.10
C THR A 122 -7.71 -11.80 -12.14
N THR A 123 -6.69 -12.61 -12.43
CA THR A 123 -6.27 -13.72 -11.56
C THR A 123 -5.75 -13.19 -10.21
N TYR A 124 -4.92 -12.16 -10.19
CA TYR A 124 -4.42 -11.57 -8.95
C TYR A 124 -5.55 -11.00 -8.09
N PHE A 125 -6.54 -10.35 -8.70
CA PHE A 125 -7.70 -9.89 -7.94
C PHE A 125 -8.50 -11.04 -7.36
N ALA A 126 -8.62 -12.18 -8.05
CA ALA A 126 -9.29 -13.35 -7.51
C ALA A 126 -8.59 -13.92 -6.26
N TYR A 127 -7.27 -13.70 -6.09
CA TYR A 127 -6.56 -14.08 -4.86
C TYR A 127 -6.95 -13.25 -3.63
N CYS A 128 -7.66 -12.15 -3.80
CA CYS A 128 -8.23 -11.38 -2.69
C CYS A 128 -9.59 -11.93 -2.21
N SER A 129 -10.05 -13.05 -2.76
CA SER A 129 -11.22 -13.83 -2.31
C SER A 129 -10.79 -15.24 -1.86
N ASP A 130 -11.72 -16.09 -1.46
CA ASP A 130 -11.41 -17.50 -1.27
C ASP A 130 -11.20 -18.17 -2.64
N PHE A 131 -9.94 -18.11 -3.11
CA PHE A 131 -9.59 -18.57 -4.46
C PHE A 131 -9.93 -20.06 -4.68
N PHE A 132 -9.74 -20.90 -3.67
CA PHE A 132 -10.00 -22.34 -3.80
C PHE A 132 -11.49 -22.67 -3.85
N TYR A 133 -12.35 -21.80 -3.36
CA TYR A 133 -13.80 -21.96 -3.39
C TYR A 133 -14.43 -21.11 -4.48
N GLU A 134 -14.23 -19.82 -4.42
CA GLU A 134 -14.88 -18.83 -5.30
C GLU A 134 -14.15 -18.73 -6.64
N GLY A 135 -12.83 -18.64 -6.62
CA GLY A 135 -12.01 -18.53 -7.83
C GLY A 135 -12.11 -19.76 -8.72
N GLN A 136 -12.10 -20.97 -8.15
CA GLN A 136 -12.29 -22.23 -8.89
C GLN A 136 -13.69 -22.35 -9.49
N ALA A 137 -14.69 -21.74 -8.87
CA ALA A 137 -16.05 -21.64 -9.41
C ALA A 137 -16.21 -20.58 -10.50
N GLY A 138 -15.11 -19.89 -10.88
CA GLY A 138 -15.10 -18.84 -11.90
C GLY A 138 -15.54 -17.47 -11.38
N ALA A 139 -15.57 -17.25 -10.08
CA ALA A 139 -15.89 -15.94 -9.53
C ALA A 139 -14.78 -14.93 -9.89
N SER A 140 -15.19 -13.82 -10.46
CA SER A 140 -14.34 -12.67 -10.70
C SER A 140 -14.82 -11.48 -9.88
N PHE A 141 -13.96 -10.48 -9.63
CA PHE A 141 -14.39 -9.30 -8.89
C PHE A 141 -15.64 -8.63 -9.48
N PRO A 142 -15.74 -8.39 -10.80
CA PRO A 142 -16.98 -7.89 -11.40
C PRO A 142 -18.20 -8.79 -11.13
N GLY A 143 -18.02 -10.11 -11.16
CA GLY A 143 -19.08 -11.08 -10.88
C GLY A 143 -19.55 -11.05 -9.42
N LEU A 144 -18.61 -10.94 -8.47
CA LEU A 144 -18.92 -10.80 -7.03
C LEU A 144 -19.68 -9.51 -6.75
N PHE A 145 -19.23 -8.38 -7.31
CA PHE A 145 -19.93 -7.10 -7.16
C PHE A 145 -21.30 -7.10 -7.85
N ALA A 146 -21.44 -7.77 -9.00
CA ALA A 146 -22.74 -7.93 -9.65
C ALA A 146 -23.71 -8.75 -8.78
N SER A 147 -23.22 -9.80 -8.11
CA SER A 147 -24.02 -10.59 -7.17
C SER A 147 -24.48 -9.78 -5.97
N MET A 148 -23.58 -8.95 -5.40
CA MET A 148 -23.92 -8.01 -4.31
C MET A 148 -24.96 -6.98 -4.76
N ALA A 149 -24.79 -6.39 -5.95
CA ALA A 149 -25.75 -5.44 -6.50
C ALA A 149 -27.11 -6.07 -6.71
N ARG A 150 -27.16 -7.31 -7.20
CA ARG A 150 -28.39 -8.06 -7.36
C ARG A 150 -29.10 -8.32 -6.03
N ALA A 151 -28.34 -8.73 -5.00
CA ALA A 151 -28.90 -8.96 -3.66
C ALA A 151 -29.45 -7.67 -3.02
N TYR A 152 -28.86 -6.52 -3.36
CA TYR A 152 -29.36 -5.21 -2.88
C TYR A 152 -30.66 -4.79 -3.57
N LEU A 153 -30.89 -5.20 -4.82
CA LEU A 153 -32.06 -4.83 -5.63
C LEU A 153 -33.27 -5.77 -5.43
N THR A 154 -33.12 -6.87 -4.69
CA THR A 154 -34.19 -7.81 -4.31
C THR A 154 -34.67 -7.58 -2.90
#